data_21aee48a1f68785d2b615de34994dc78
#
_entry.id   21aee48a1f68785d2b615de34994dc78
#
_cell.length_a   1.000
_cell.length_b   1.000
_cell.length_c   1.000
_cell.angle_alpha   90.00
_cell.angle_beta   90.00
_cell.angle_gamma   90.00
#
_symmetry.space_group_name_H-M   'P 1'
#
loop_
_entity.id
_entity.type
_entity.pdbx_description
1 polymer ?
#
loop_
_entity_poly.entity_id
_entity_poly.type
_entity_poly.pdbx_seq_one_letter_code
_entity_poly.pdbx_strand_id
1 'polypeptide(L)' 'MTQRERQLLNWIEENPLISQQELADKAGITRSSVAVHISNLMKKGYITGKGYIVHTAP' A
#
# COMPACT_ATOMS: atom_id res chain seq x y z
N MET A 1 -3.88 -2.98 12.04
CA MET A 1 -3.45 -3.23 10.66
C MET A 1 -3.44 -4.72 10.38
N THR A 2 -4.00 -5.14 9.25
CA THR A 2 -3.99 -6.56 8.88
C THR A 2 -2.61 -6.97 8.36
N GLN A 3 -2.36 -8.28 8.35
CA GLN A 3 -1.12 -8.81 7.81
C GLN A 3 -0.92 -8.43 6.34
N ARG A 4 -1.99 -8.45 5.56
CA ARG A 4 -1.94 -8.08 4.14
C ARG A 4 -1.60 -6.60 3.97
N GLU A 5 -2.20 -5.73 4.78
CA GLU A 5 -1.91 -4.31 4.74
C GLU A 5 -0.44 -4.03 5.09
N ARG A 6 0.09 -4.72 6.10
CA ARG A 6 1.49 -4.59 6.46
C ARG A 6 2.41 -5.03 5.33
N GLN A 7 2.07 -6.13 4.67
CA GLN A 7 2.85 -6.64 3.56
C GLN A 7 2.89 -5.64 2.40
N LEU A 8 1.73 -5.08 2.05
CA LEU A 8 1.65 -4.08 1.00
C LEU A 8 2.44 -2.82 1.39
N LEU A 9 2.33 -2.39 2.64
CA LEU A 9 3.04 -1.22 3.12
C LEU A 9 4.56 -1.42 3.04
N ASN A 10 5.05 -2.60 3.38
CA ASN A 10 6.47 -2.90 3.27
C ASN A 10 6.97 -2.77 1.83
N TRP A 11 6.23 -3.28 0.86
CA TRP A 11 6.59 -3.15 -0.54
C TRP A 11 6.58 -1.70 -1.01
N ILE A 12 5.61 -0.92 -0.55
CA ILE A 12 5.52 0.51 -0.87
C ILE A 12 6.71 1.26 -0.26
N GLU A 13 7.12 0.92 0.95
CA GLU A 13 8.28 1.54 1.59
C GLU A 13 9.56 1.25 0.81
N GLU A 14 9.71 0.03 0.29
CA GLU A 14 10.87 -0.34 -0.52
C GLU A 14 10.87 0.37 -1.86
N ASN A 15 9.70 0.57 -2.46
CA ASN A 15 9.56 1.21 -3.76
C ASN A 15 8.30 2.07 -3.78
N PRO A 16 8.43 3.36 -3.40
CA PRO A 16 7.26 4.26 -3.38
C PRO A 16 6.61 4.49 -4.74
N LEU A 17 7.26 4.09 -5.83
CA LEU A 17 6.72 4.22 -7.18
C LEU A 17 6.05 2.93 -7.66
N ILE A 18 5.95 1.92 -6.82
CA ILE A 18 5.33 0.65 -7.20
C ILE A 18 3.86 0.88 -7.58
N SER A 19 3.42 0.24 -8.67
CA SER A 19 2.03 0.37 -9.12
C SER A 19 1.11 -0.56 -8.34
N GLN A 20 -0.19 -0.25 -8.37
CA GLN A 20 -1.19 -1.12 -7.77
C GLN A 20 -1.21 -2.49 -8.45
N GLN A 21 -0.97 -2.54 -9.76
CA GLN A 21 -0.92 -3.79 -10.49
C GLN A 21 0.25 -4.66 -10.01
N GLU A 22 1.41 -4.06 -9.80
CA GLU A 22 2.56 -4.78 -9.28
C GLU A 22 2.29 -5.31 -7.86
N LEU A 23 1.65 -4.51 -7.03
CA LEU A 23 1.27 -4.94 -5.68
C LEU A 23 0.30 -6.13 -5.74
N ALA A 24 -0.67 -6.06 -6.64
CA ALA A 24 -1.63 -7.16 -6.82
C ALA A 24 -0.91 -8.45 -7.25
N ASP A 25 0.01 -8.34 -8.20
CA ASP A 25 0.77 -9.48 -8.71
C ASP A 25 1.63 -10.09 -7.60
N LYS A 26 2.33 -9.27 -6.83
CA LYS A 26 3.19 -9.74 -5.74
C LYS A 26 2.38 -10.41 -4.64
N ALA A 27 1.22 -9.86 -4.32
CA ALA A 27 0.38 -10.37 -3.25
C ALA A 27 -0.52 -11.53 -3.68
N GLY A 28 -0.67 -11.75 -4.99
CA GLY A 28 -1.56 -12.78 -5.51
C GLY A 28 -3.03 -12.44 -5.27
N ILE A 29 -3.38 -11.16 -5.29
CA ILE A 29 -4.75 -10.70 -5.08
C ILE A 29 -5.15 -9.80 -6.24
N THR A 30 -6.45 -9.43 -6.30
CA THR A 30 -6.93 -8.57 -7.36
C THR A 30 -6.50 -7.13 -7.14
N ARG A 31 -6.44 -6.36 -8.22
CA ARG A 31 -6.16 -4.93 -8.14
C ARG A 31 -7.22 -4.21 -7.30
N SER A 32 -8.47 -4.63 -7.39
CA SER A 32 -9.55 -4.05 -6.58
C SER A 32 -9.30 -4.23 -5.09
N SER A 33 -8.80 -5.41 -4.69
CA SER A 33 -8.44 -5.66 -3.30
C SER A 33 -7.29 -4.78 -2.85
N VAL A 34 -6.28 -4.59 -3.72
CA VAL A 34 -5.17 -3.67 -3.43
C VAL A 34 -5.70 -2.26 -3.19
N ALA A 35 -6.62 -1.78 -4.04
CA ALA A 35 -7.19 -0.44 -3.90
C ALA A 35 -7.90 -0.27 -2.55
N VAL A 36 -8.61 -1.29 -2.09
CA VAL A 36 -9.27 -1.26 -0.78
C VAL A 36 -8.25 -1.16 0.34
N HIS A 37 -7.20 -1.98 0.29
CA HIS A 37 -6.15 -1.94 1.31
C HIS A 37 -5.43 -0.59 1.33
N ILE A 38 -5.13 -0.04 0.16
CA ILE A 38 -4.48 1.27 0.07
C ILE A 38 -5.37 2.36 0.64
N SER A 39 -6.68 2.33 0.33
CA SER A 39 -7.62 3.27 0.91
C SER A 39 -7.62 3.21 2.44
N ASN A 40 -7.59 1.99 2.99
CA ASN A 40 -7.54 1.80 4.44
C ASN A 40 -6.23 2.34 5.04
N LEU A 41 -5.10 2.11 4.36
CA LEU A 41 -3.81 2.63 4.81
C LEU A 41 -3.78 4.15 4.79
N MET A 42 -4.39 4.77 3.78
CA MET A 42 -4.51 6.22 3.72
C MET A 42 -5.36 6.76 4.87
N LYS A 43 -6.48 6.11 5.16
CA LYS A 43 -7.36 6.51 6.27
C LYS A 43 -6.65 6.43 7.61
N LYS A 44 -5.77 5.46 7.76
CA LYS A 44 -5.00 5.27 9.00
C LYS A 44 -3.76 6.17 9.06
N GLY A 45 -3.46 6.90 7.98
CA GLY A 45 -2.34 7.82 7.93
C GLY A 45 -0.99 7.20 7.64
N TYR A 46 -0.94 5.96 7.19
CA TYR A 46 0.33 5.30 6.86
C TYR A 46 0.91 5.76 5.53
N ILE A 47 0.06 6.11 4.57
CA ILE A 47 0.49 6.60 3.26
C ILE A 47 -0.36 7.79 2.87
N THR A 48 0.17 8.61 1.96
CA THR A 48 -0.59 9.71 1.38
C THR A 48 -1.17 9.29 0.04
N GLY A 49 -2.18 10.00 -0.43
CA GLY A 49 -2.86 9.66 -1.68
C GLY A 49 -2.06 9.95 -2.94
N LYS A 50 -0.91 10.62 -2.82
CA LYS A 50 -0.09 11.00 -3.98
C LYS A 50 1.18 10.18 -4.00
N GLY A 51 1.31 9.27 -4.98
CA GLY A 51 2.53 8.53 -5.21
C GLY A 51 2.94 7.61 -4.09
N TYR A 52 2.00 7.20 -3.23
CA TYR A 52 2.26 6.27 -2.13
C TYR A 52 3.41 6.70 -1.23
N ILE A 53 3.51 7.99 -0.96
CA ILE A 53 4.53 8.48 -0.03
C ILE A 53 4.19 7.97 1.36
N VAL A 54 5.09 7.17 1.92
CA VAL A 54 4.92 6.63 3.25
C VAL A 54 5.10 7.73 4.27
N HIS A 55 4.13 7.86 5.17
CA HIS A 55 4.23 8.79 6.28
C HIS A 55 5.17 8.16 7.32
N THR A 56 6.42 8.53 7.27
CA THR A 56 7.30 8.26 8.39
C THR A 56 7.07 9.40 9.37
N ALA A 57 6.37 9.12 10.44
CA ALA A 57 6.18 10.12 11.47
C ALA A 57 7.54 10.58 11.98
N PRO A 58 7.68 11.87 12.24
CA PRO A 58 8.90 12.38 12.85
C PRO A 58 9.08 11.80 14.23
#